data_c581951c580338eba87821b28949ac4c
#
_entry.id   c581951c580338eba87821b28949ac4c
#
_cell.length_a   1.000
_cell.length_b   1.000
_cell.length_c   1.000
_cell.angle_alpha   90.00
_cell.angle_beta   90.00
_cell.angle_gamma   90.00
#
_symmetry.space_group_name_H-M   'P 1'
#
loop_
_entity.id
_entity.type
_entity.pdbx_description
1 polymer ?
#
loop_
_entity_poly.entity_id
_entity_poly.type
_entity_poly.pdbx_seq_one_letter_code
_entity_poly.pdbx_strand_id
1 'polypeptide(L)'
;ARCVIYNRVTDQNGKIWRLAERQYATDENNSLKRALIDALIKGGHIDGYKKVGAGCGDSRAFVDLEENSLSDRKFRIECDLDWDDTLSYQDSFKWYNESKGTADNYGSGDIALDITDGSLNGEEEYDDFHEYHCRETTTVYYHGQEYYCDVENLGEFTWIEQLEEYHHDSDVLSCSECEEDFLKEDKYYSDITEKDYCCEECRKKA
;
A
#
# COMPACT_ATOMS: atom_id res chain seq x y z
N ALA A 1 8.82 26.02 -17.45
CA ALA A 1 9.13 24.61 -17.15
C ALA A 1 9.16 24.39 -15.65
N ARG A 2 8.96 23.19 -15.20
CA ARG A 2 8.98 22.76 -13.79
C ARG A 2 9.53 21.34 -13.64
N CYS A 3 10.06 21.01 -12.47
CA CYS A 3 10.40 19.64 -12.05
C CYS A 3 10.37 19.56 -10.53
N VAL A 4 10.33 18.34 -10.03
CA VAL A 4 10.59 18.04 -8.61
C VAL A 4 12.09 17.93 -8.39
N ILE A 5 12.59 18.42 -7.25
CA ILE A 5 13.98 18.24 -6.83
C ILE A 5 13.95 17.46 -5.50
N TYR A 6 14.55 16.27 -5.54
CA TYR A 6 14.80 15.50 -4.33
C TYR A 6 16.10 15.99 -3.68
N ASN A 7 15.98 16.66 -2.55
CA ASN A 7 17.13 17.25 -1.87
C ASN A 7 18.03 16.23 -1.17
N ARG A 8 17.54 15.02 -0.97
CA ARG A 8 18.27 13.96 -0.26
C ARG A 8 17.91 12.59 -0.84
N VAL A 9 18.66 12.18 -1.85
CA VAL A 9 18.58 10.83 -2.44
C VAL A 9 19.83 10.07 -2.04
N THR A 10 19.70 8.87 -1.49
CA THR A 10 20.84 8.05 -1.09
C THR A 10 21.09 6.97 -2.15
N ASP A 11 22.32 6.82 -2.62
CA ASP A 11 22.70 5.72 -3.51
C ASP A 11 23.11 4.46 -2.68
N GLN A 12 23.36 3.34 -3.37
CA GLN A 12 23.74 2.06 -2.75
C GLN A 12 25.07 2.11 -1.99
N ASN A 13 25.88 3.16 -2.19
CA ASN A 13 27.16 3.37 -1.50
C ASN A 13 27.03 4.35 -0.32
N GLY A 14 25.82 4.85 -0.05
CA GLY A 14 25.55 5.81 0.99
C GLY A 14 25.87 7.28 0.62
N LYS A 15 26.23 7.57 -0.63
CA LYS A 15 26.40 8.94 -1.11
C LYS A 15 25.02 9.60 -1.24
N ILE A 16 24.93 10.84 -0.73
CA ILE A 16 23.74 11.68 -0.84
C ILE A 16 23.83 12.52 -2.12
N TRP A 17 22.72 12.59 -2.85
CA TRP A 17 22.54 13.33 -4.08
C TRP A 17 21.34 14.25 -3.99
N ARG A 18 21.41 15.39 -4.68
CA ARG A 18 20.25 16.23 -5.02
C ARG A 18 19.91 15.97 -6.47
N LEU A 19 18.78 15.33 -6.73
CA LEU A 19 18.39 14.90 -8.07
C LEU A 19 17.17 15.67 -8.55
N ALA A 20 17.23 16.25 -9.76
CA ALA A 20 16.04 16.77 -10.42
C ALA A 20 15.35 15.66 -11.22
N GLU A 21 14.05 15.48 -10.95
CA GLU A 21 13.19 14.54 -11.66
C GLU A 21 12.86 15.03 -13.08
N ARG A 22 12.05 14.27 -13.83
CA ARG A 22 11.57 14.64 -15.14
C ARG A 22 11.08 16.08 -15.18
N GLN A 23 11.46 16.77 -16.26
CA GLN A 23 11.06 18.14 -16.49
C GLN A 23 9.81 18.21 -17.34
N TYR A 24 8.90 19.09 -16.97
CA TYR A 24 7.67 19.41 -17.67
C TYR A 24 7.71 20.85 -18.19
N ALA A 25 7.30 21.06 -19.41
CA ALA A 25 7.23 22.38 -20.03
C ALA A 25 5.97 22.49 -20.89
N THR A 26 5.50 23.71 -21.09
CA THR A 26 4.45 23.99 -22.06
C THR A 26 4.90 23.49 -23.43
N ASP A 27 3.98 22.83 -24.15
CA ASP A 27 4.21 22.29 -25.49
C ASP A 27 5.35 21.25 -25.58
N GLU A 28 5.69 20.59 -24.44
CA GLU A 28 6.78 19.60 -24.38
C GLU A 28 8.13 20.12 -24.93
N ASN A 29 8.37 21.40 -24.81
CA ASN A 29 9.53 22.09 -25.39
C ASN A 29 10.83 21.74 -24.65
N ASN A 30 11.67 20.92 -25.29
CA ASN A 30 12.95 20.48 -24.73
C ASN A 30 13.95 21.61 -24.50
N SER A 31 13.86 22.72 -25.22
CA SER A 31 14.74 23.89 -24.99
C SER A 31 14.39 24.55 -23.64
N LEU A 32 13.11 24.64 -23.29
CA LEU A 32 12.68 25.16 -21.98
C LEU A 32 13.06 24.20 -20.84
N LYS A 33 12.95 22.89 -21.07
CA LYS A 33 13.39 21.85 -20.11
C LYS A 33 14.90 21.96 -19.88
N ARG A 34 15.69 22.11 -20.94
CA ARG A 34 17.15 22.29 -20.85
C ARG A 34 17.49 23.58 -20.10
N ALA A 35 16.86 24.71 -20.43
CA ALA A 35 17.09 25.98 -19.75
C ALA A 35 16.80 25.91 -18.23
N LEU A 36 15.79 25.14 -17.84
CA LEU A 36 15.51 24.87 -16.43
C LEU A 36 16.68 24.13 -15.76
N ILE A 37 17.17 23.05 -16.38
CA ILE A 37 18.28 22.27 -15.85
C ILE A 37 19.56 23.12 -15.78
N ASP A 38 19.88 23.89 -16.82
CA ASP A 38 21.04 24.78 -16.84
C ASP A 38 20.99 25.83 -15.70
N ALA A 39 19.79 26.36 -15.43
CA ALA A 39 19.59 27.27 -14.31
C ALA A 39 19.81 26.59 -12.95
N LEU A 40 19.33 25.35 -12.77
CA LEU A 40 19.53 24.57 -11.55
C LEU A 40 21.00 24.21 -11.33
N ILE A 41 21.72 23.83 -12.37
CA ILE A 41 23.17 23.56 -12.34
C ILE A 41 23.92 24.83 -11.97
N LYS A 42 23.65 25.94 -12.66
CA LYS A 42 24.31 27.23 -12.40
C LYS A 42 24.05 27.73 -10.98
N GLY A 43 22.86 27.48 -10.45
CA GLY A 43 22.50 27.82 -9.08
C GLY A 43 23.06 26.88 -8.02
N GLY A 44 23.70 25.78 -8.41
CA GLY A 44 24.21 24.76 -7.48
C GLY A 44 23.13 24.02 -6.71
N HIS A 45 21.94 23.87 -7.31
CA HIS A 45 20.78 23.28 -6.64
C HIS A 45 20.72 21.76 -6.76
N ILE A 46 21.39 21.16 -7.75
CA ILE A 46 21.33 19.73 -8.06
C ILE A 46 22.75 19.17 -8.28
N ASP A 47 22.87 17.85 -8.09
CA ASP A 47 24.10 17.07 -8.33
C ASP A 47 23.91 16.10 -9.52
N GLY A 48 22.67 15.97 -9.98
CA GLY A 48 22.28 15.18 -11.15
C GLY A 48 20.82 15.43 -11.51
N TYR A 49 20.40 14.92 -12.66
CA TYR A 49 19.04 15.13 -13.15
C TYR A 49 18.59 13.99 -14.04
N LYS A 50 17.29 13.79 -14.17
CA LYS A 50 16.70 12.89 -15.15
C LYS A 50 16.89 13.50 -16.54
N LYS A 51 17.47 12.74 -17.47
CA LYS A 51 17.84 13.19 -18.81
C LYS A 51 16.68 13.88 -19.51
N VAL A 52 16.94 15.05 -20.10
CA VAL A 52 15.91 15.82 -20.81
C VAL A 52 15.30 14.99 -21.93
N GLY A 53 13.95 14.87 -21.92
CA GLY A 53 13.21 14.06 -22.89
C GLY A 53 13.03 12.59 -22.48
N ALA A 54 13.58 12.16 -21.34
CA ALA A 54 13.30 10.83 -20.80
C ALA A 54 11.81 10.66 -20.43
N GLY A 55 11.30 9.44 -20.65
CA GLY A 55 9.91 9.10 -20.34
C GLY A 55 9.63 8.97 -18.83
N CYS A 56 8.35 8.98 -18.46
CA CYS A 56 7.91 8.76 -17.07
C CYS A 56 8.39 7.41 -16.54
N GLY A 57 8.19 6.34 -17.28
CA GLY A 57 8.59 4.99 -16.90
C GLY A 57 10.09 4.72 -16.85
N ASP A 58 10.94 5.66 -17.31
CA ASP A 58 12.39 5.48 -17.33
C ASP A 58 13.01 5.87 -15.97
N SER A 59 12.83 5.02 -14.98
CA SER A 59 13.26 5.24 -13.59
C SER A 59 14.78 5.32 -13.40
N ARG A 60 15.59 4.95 -14.42
CA ARG A 60 17.05 4.93 -14.37
C ARG A 60 17.73 5.96 -15.28
N ALA A 61 16.97 6.85 -15.90
CA ALA A 61 17.48 7.84 -16.85
C ALA A 61 18.18 9.04 -16.19
N PHE A 62 18.78 8.87 -15.03
CA PHE A 62 19.56 9.93 -14.37
C PHE A 62 20.96 10.05 -14.96
N VAL A 63 21.43 11.30 -15.00
CA VAL A 63 22.80 11.66 -15.37
C VAL A 63 23.39 12.61 -14.31
N ASP A 64 24.73 12.63 -14.20
CA ASP A 64 25.42 13.63 -13.40
C ASP A 64 25.53 14.99 -14.13
N LEU A 65 26.25 15.95 -13.54
CA LEU A 65 26.41 17.29 -14.13
C LEU A 65 27.29 17.31 -15.40
N GLU A 66 28.10 16.27 -15.61
CA GLU A 66 28.91 16.05 -16.82
C GLU A 66 28.17 15.18 -17.85
N GLU A 67 26.88 14.89 -17.66
CA GLU A 67 26.03 14.04 -18.49
C GLU A 67 26.44 12.56 -18.53
N ASN A 68 27.27 12.08 -17.58
CA ASN A 68 27.54 10.66 -17.43
C ASN A 68 26.32 9.94 -16.89
N SER A 69 26.03 8.76 -17.43
CA SER A 69 24.89 7.94 -17.00
C SER A 69 25.05 7.46 -15.55
N LEU A 70 23.97 7.56 -14.82
CA LEU A 70 23.83 7.01 -13.47
C LEU A 70 22.90 5.78 -13.44
N SER A 71 22.71 5.10 -14.58
CA SER A 71 21.77 3.97 -14.74
C SER A 71 22.07 2.77 -13.84
N ASP A 72 23.33 2.59 -13.42
CA ASP A 72 23.79 1.54 -12.47
C ASP A 72 23.64 1.96 -11.02
N ARG A 73 23.24 3.19 -10.74
CA ARG A 73 22.99 3.64 -9.39
C ARG A 73 21.59 3.21 -8.94
N LYS A 74 21.56 2.58 -7.77
CA LYS A 74 20.33 2.26 -7.06
C LYS A 74 20.07 3.38 -6.08
N PHE A 75 19.11 4.22 -6.42
CA PHE A 75 18.72 5.37 -5.61
C PHE A 75 17.53 5.06 -4.72
N ARG A 76 17.53 5.67 -3.53
CA ARG A 76 16.46 5.56 -2.54
C ARG A 76 16.20 6.92 -1.92
N ILE A 77 14.92 7.20 -1.67
CA ILE A 77 14.45 8.34 -0.87
C ILE A 77 13.78 7.83 0.40
N GLU A 78 13.84 8.61 1.47
CA GLU A 78 13.01 8.40 2.65
C GLU A 78 11.68 9.12 2.41
N CYS A 79 10.57 8.44 2.61
CA CYS A 79 9.22 9.00 2.55
C CYS A 79 8.33 8.19 3.49
N ASP A 80 7.41 8.89 4.13
CA ASP A 80 6.38 8.30 4.98
C ASP A 80 5.07 8.54 4.25
N LEU A 81 4.46 7.48 3.75
CA LEU A 81 3.28 7.54 2.89
C LEU A 81 2.23 6.59 3.45
N ASP A 82 1.03 7.09 3.60
CA ASP A 82 -0.13 6.25 3.80
C ASP A 82 -0.62 5.70 2.46
N TRP A 83 -1.38 4.60 2.51
CA TRP A 83 -1.92 3.93 1.31
C TRP A 83 -2.66 4.86 0.35
N ASP A 84 -3.43 5.81 0.88
CA ASP A 84 -4.24 6.76 0.11
C ASP A 84 -3.44 7.98 -0.41
N ASP A 85 -2.13 8.05 -0.12
CA ASP A 85 -1.30 9.16 -0.54
C ASP A 85 -1.02 9.15 -2.04
N THR A 86 -1.27 10.27 -2.68
CA THR A 86 -0.98 10.48 -4.11
C THR A 86 0.40 11.10 -4.31
N LEU A 87 1.27 10.43 -5.07
CA LEU A 87 2.62 10.86 -5.38
C LEU A 87 2.72 11.49 -6.78
N SER A 88 2.40 12.77 -6.91
CA SER A 88 2.55 13.50 -8.18
C SER A 88 4.02 13.68 -8.55
N TYR A 89 4.37 13.42 -9.83
CA TYR A 89 5.69 13.61 -10.43
C TYR A 89 6.82 12.70 -9.93
N GLN A 90 6.49 11.61 -9.22
CA GLN A 90 7.48 10.71 -8.61
C GLN A 90 7.82 9.50 -9.49
N ASP A 91 7.84 9.69 -10.80
CA ASP A 91 7.96 8.64 -11.82
C ASP A 91 9.18 7.71 -11.64
N SER A 92 10.28 8.21 -11.06
CA SER A 92 11.51 7.44 -10.89
C SER A 92 11.60 6.65 -9.60
N PHE A 93 10.86 7.04 -8.56
CA PHE A 93 10.86 6.39 -7.24
C PHE A 93 9.51 5.71 -6.99
N LYS A 94 9.12 4.85 -7.90
CA LYS A 94 7.80 4.23 -7.94
C LYS A 94 7.67 2.90 -7.21
N TRP A 95 8.74 2.41 -6.61
CA TRP A 95 8.70 1.20 -5.78
C TRP A 95 8.82 1.59 -4.30
N TYR A 96 7.71 1.59 -3.61
CA TYR A 96 7.61 1.94 -2.20
C TYR A 96 7.70 0.69 -1.32
N ASN A 97 8.50 0.78 -0.25
CA ASN A 97 8.58 -0.23 0.80
C ASN A 97 8.00 0.36 2.09
N GLU A 98 6.81 -0.05 2.45
CA GLU A 98 6.05 0.49 3.58
C GLU A 98 6.77 0.23 4.91
N SER A 99 7.24 -0.99 5.15
CA SER A 99 7.92 -1.37 6.41
C SER A 99 9.20 -0.56 6.68
N LYS A 100 9.78 0.05 5.66
CA LYS A 100 11.01 0.87 5.75
C LYS A 100 10.76 2.36 5.56
N GLY A 101 9.56 2.78 5.16
CA GLY A 101 9.28 4.17 4.81
C GLY A 101 10.21 4.68 3.70
N THR A 102 10.42 3.89 2.63
CA THR A 102 11.35 4.26 1.56
C THR A 102 10.80 3.96 0.18
N ALA A 103 11.10 4.85 -0.79
CA ALA A 103 10.85 4.57 -2.20
C ALA A 103 12.15 4.50 -2.99
N ASP A 104 12.22 3.65 -4.03
CA ASP A 104 13.41 3.44 -4.83
C ASP A 104 13.15 3.43 -6.35
N ASN A 105 14.23 3.46 -7.14
CA ASN A 105 14.19 3.46 -8.60
C ASN A 105 14.55 2.10 -9.23
N TYR A 106 14.66 1.03 -8.48
CA TYR A 106 15.18 -0.26 -8.96
C TYR A 106 14.28 -1.49 -8.70
N GLY A 107 13.06 -1.27 -8.23
CA GLY A 107 12.04 -2.32 -8.13
C GLY A 107 12.20 -3.26 -6.94
N SER A 108 12.52 -2.71 -5.77
CA SER A 108 12.61 -3.48 -4.52
C SER A 108 11.54 -3.09 -3.49
N GLY A 109 10.46 -2.48 -3.91
CA GLY A 109 9.33 -2.11 -3.07
C GLY A 109 8.18 -3.11 -3.21
N ASP A 110 7.34 -3.15 -2.20
CA ASP A 110 6.15 -4.03 -2.14
C ASP A 110 4.96 -3.38 -2.85
N ILE A 111 5.01 -2.06 -3.03
CA ILE A 111 3.97 -1.24 -3.65
C ILE A 111 4.54 -0.49 -4.84
N ALA A 112 3.83 -0.47 -5.96
CA ALA A 112 4.19 0.29 -7.15
C ALA A 112 3.31 1.54 -7.30
N LEU A 113 3.94 2.68 -7.60
CA LEU A 113 3.21 3.89 -7.98
C LEU A 113 2.64 3.74 -9.40
N ASP A 114 1.36 3.97 -9.57
CA ASP A 114 0.77 4.14 -10.90
C ASP A 114 1.24 5.48 -11.49
N ILE A 115 1.95 5.38 -12.60
CA ILE A 115 2.50 6.57 -13.29
C ILE A 115 1.44 7.40 -14.02
N THR A 116 0.20 6.93 -14.11
CA THR A 116 -0.91 7.60 -14.80
C THR A 116 -1.56 8.65 -13.91
N ASP A 117 -1.84 8.29 -12.67
CA ASP A 117 -2.54 9.16 -11.70
C ASP A 117 -1.72 9.47 -10.45
N GLY A 118 -0.65 8.73 -10.19
CA GLY A 118 0.23 8.91 -9.05
C GLY A 118 -0.23 8.15 -7.79
N SER A 119 -1.22 7.28 -7.91
CA SER A 119 -1.67 6.44 -6.81
C SER A 119 -0.63 5.35 -6.47
N LEU A 120 -0.67 4.85 -5.24
CA LEU A 120 0.12 3.70 -4.82
C LEU A 120 -0.69 2.43 -5.12
N ASN A 121 -0.13 1.53 -5.94
CA ASN A 121 -0.73 0.25 -6.27
C ASN A 121 0.12 -0.87 -5.68
N GLY A 122 -0.38 -1.53 -4.64
CA GLY A 122 0.18 -2.78 -4.10
C GLY A 122 -0.21 -3.98 -4.93
N GLU A 123 0.20 -5.15 -4.49
CA GLU A 123 -0.48 -6.38 -4.91
C GLU A 123 -1.89 -6.30 -4.33
N GLU A 124 -2.86 -6.14 -5.21
CA GLU A 124 -4.26 -6.14 -4.81
C GLU A 124 -4.66 -7.59 -4.52
N GLU A 125 -5.23 -7.81 -3.34
CA GLU A 125 -5.95 -9.02 -3.01
C GLU A 125 -7.41 -8.89 -3.45
N TYR A 126 -8.14 -9.98 -3.49
CA TYR A 126 -9.52 -9.97 -3.89
C TYR A 126 -10.41 -10.38 -2.72
N ASP A 127 -11.27 -9.45 -2.28
CA ASP A 127 -12.37 -9.75 -1.38
C ASP A 127 -13.43 -10.51 -2.19
N ASP A 128 -13.51 -11.82 -2.02
CA ASP A 128 -14.45 -12.65 -2.75
C ASP A 128 -15.83 -12.73 -2.08
N PHE A 129 -15.95 -12.22 -0.85
CA PHE A 129 -17.23 -12.07 -0.17
C PHE A 129 -18.01 -10.84 -0.67
N HIS A 130 -17.33 -9.69 -0.89
CA HIS A 130 -17.93 -8.45 -1.38
C HIS A 130 -17.67 -8.18 -2.87
N GLU A 131 -16.88 -9.04 -3.55
CA GLU A 131 -16.58 -9.00 -4.98
C GLU A 131 -15.81 -7.73 -5.45
N TYR A 132 -14.76 -7.30 -4.72
CA TYR A 132 -13.89 -6.19 -5.14
C TYR A 132 -12.42 -6.42 -4.78
N HIS A 133 -11.52 -5.63 -5.41
CA HIS A 133 -10.09 -5.64 -5.08
C HIS A 133 -9.81 -4.75 -3.88
N CYS A 134 -8.99 -5.24 -2.96
CA CYS A 134 -8.60 -4.55 -1.74
C CYS A 134 -7.10 -4.74 -1.46
N ARG A 135 -6.62 -4.13 -0.38
CA ARG A 135 -5.21 -4.15 0.00
C ARG A 135 -4.80 -5.43 0.71
N GLU A 136 -5.63 -5.90 1.60
CA GLU A 136 -5.36 -7.02 2.50
C GLU A 136 -6.64 -7.76 2.82
N THR A 137 -6.60 -9.08 2.77
CA THR A 137 -7.75 -9.91 3.12
C THR A 137 -7.46 -10.77 4.35
N THR A 138 -8.51 -11.21 4.99
CA THR A 138 -8.49 -12.28 5.99
C THR A 138 -9.54 -13.32 5.65
N THR A 139 -9.33 -14.53 6.16
CA THR A 139 -10.31 -15.60 6.01
C THR A 139 -11.52 -15.37 6.88
N VAL A 140 -12.71 -15.48 6.32
CA VAL A 140 -14.00 -15.41 7.00
C VAL A 140 -14.88 -16.59 6.61
N TYR A 141 -15.85 -16.92 7.45
CA TYR A 141 -16.78 -18.03 7.21
C TYR A 141 -18.21 -17.53 7.14
N TYR A 142 -18.95 -17.99 6.12
CA TYR A 142 -20.38 -17.73 5.94
C TYR A 142 -21.09 -19.01 5.51
N HIS A 143 -22.09 -19.45 6.30
CA HIS A 143 -22.82 -20.72 6.10
C HIS A 143 -21.90 -21.93 5.91
N GLY A 144 -20.78 -21.96 6.66
CA GLY A 144 -19.79 -23.03 6.61
C GLY A 144 -18.90 -23.03 5.37
N GLN A 145 -18.91 -21.98 4.55
CA GLN A 145 -18.02 -21.77 3.42
C GLN A 145 -16.98 -20.71 3.76
N GLU A 146 -15.75 -20.91 3.30
CA GLU A 146 -14.62 -20.01 3.46
C GLU A 146 -14.62 -18.96 2.35
N TYR A 147 -14.34 -17.71 2.72
CA TYR A 147 -14.17 -16.55 1.85
C TYR A 147 -12.98 -15.73 2.29
N TYR A 148 -12.41 -14.95 1.36
CA TYR A 148 -11.47 -13.88 1.67
C TYR A 148 -12.23 -12.56 1.74
N CYS A 149 -12.10 -11.84 2.86
CA CYS A 149 -12.78 -10.57 3.11
C CYS A 149 -11.75 -9.49 3.46
N ASP A 150 -11.95 -8.29 2.94
CA ASP A 150 -11.13 -7.12 3.28
C ASP A 150 -11.09 -6.91 4.79
N VAL A 151 -9.87 -6.81 5.35
CA VAL A 151 -9.67 -6.59 6.80
C VAL A 151 -10.34 -5.30 7.31
N GLU A 152 -10.57 -4.33 6.43
CA GLU A 152 -11.26 -3.07 6.77
C GLU A 152 -12.79 -3.23 6.79
N ASN A 153 -13.33 -4.37 6.32
CA ASN A 153 -14.76 -4.58 6.11
C ASN A 153 -15.35 -5.74 6.92
N LEU A 154 -14.77 -6.01 8.08
CA LEU A 154 -15.17 -7.09 8.99
C LEU A 154 -16.40 -6.76 9.86
N GLY A 155 -17.12 -5.66 9.59
CA GLY A 155 -18.26 -5.21 10.40
C GLY A 155 -19.47 -6.13 10.41
N GLU A 156 -19.52 -7.14 9.50
CA GLU A 156 -20.58 -8.16 9.42
C GLU A 156 -20.13 -9.52 9.99
N PHE A 157 -18.92 -9.56 10.58
CA PHE A 157 -18.31 -10.78 11.09
C PHE A 157 -17.93 -10.64 12.56
N THR A 158 -18.20 -11.67 13.33
CA THR A 158 -17.81 -11.82 14.72
C THR A 158 -16.61 -12.77 14.84
N TRP A 159 -15.59 -12.36 15.58
CA TRP A 159 -14.46 -13.22 15.95
C TRP A 159 -14.88 -14.22 17.04
N ILE A 160 -14.74 -15.51 16.78
CA ILE A 160 -15.01 -16.57 17.76
C ILE A 160 -13.68 -17.04 18.34
N GLU A 161 -13.40 -16.68 19.58
CA GLU A 161 -12.13 -16.91 20.27
C GLU A 161 -11.73 -18.40 20.33
N GLN A 162 -12.71 -19.30 20.52
CA GLN A 162 -12.47 -20.73 20.65
C GLN A 162 -12.05 -21.40 19.31
N LEU A 163 -12.43 -20.78 18.19
CA LEU A 163 -12.11 -21.26 16.84
C LEU A 163 -10.94 -20.51 16.22
N GLU A 164 -10.60 -19.34 16.78
CA GLU A 164 -9.64 -18.39 16.18
C GLU A 164 -10.04 -18.02 14.73
N GLU A 165 -11.34 -17.77 14.49
CA GLU A 165 -11.92 -17.54 13.18
C GLU A 165 -12.98 -16.43 13.21
N TYR A 166 -13.16 -15.73 12.06
CA TYR A 166 -14.25 -14.80 11.82
C TYR A 166 -15.43 -15.53 11.18
N HIS A 167 -16.60 -15.43 11.79
CA HIS A 167 -17.85 -15.97 11.27
C HIS A 167 -18.88 -14.87 11.08
N HIS A 168 -19.65 -14.94 9.98
CA HIS A 168 -20.69 -13.97 9.69
C HIS A 168 -21.74 -13.95 10.83
N ASP A 169 -22.20 -12.76 11.21
CA ASP A 169 -23.11 -12.54 12.34
C ASP A 169 -24.39 -13.37 12.24
N SER A 170 -24.84 -13.69 11.01
CA SER A 170 -25.98 -14.58 10.81
C SER A 170 -25.76 -16.01 11.31
N ASP A 171 -24.51 -16.45 11.46
CA ASP A 171 -24.13 -17.80 11.86
C ASP A 171 -23.69 -17.89 13.33
N VAL A 172 -23.65 -16.74 14.03
CA VAL A 172 -23.17 -16.62 15.41
C VAL A 172 -24.32 -16.37 16.37
N LEU A 173 -24.17 -16.86 17.60
CA LEU A 173 -25.02 -16.57 18.75
C LEU A 173 -24.16 -16.29 19.98
N SER A 174 -24.63 -15.42 20.87
CA SER A 174 -24.01 -15.22 22.19
C SER A 174 -24.66 -16.11 23.25
N CYS A 175 -23.84 -16.75 24.06
CA CYS A 175 -24.31 -17.59 25.16
C CYS A 175 -25.03 -16.79 26.23
N SER A 176 -26.23 -17.19 26.58
CA SER A 176 -27.04 -16.48 27.58
C SER A 176 -26.51 -16.59 29.03
N GLU A 177 -25.48 -17.40 29.29
CA GLU A 177 -24.87 -17.58 30.61
C GLU A 177 -23.47 -16.96 30.73
N CYS A 178 -22.57 -17.24 29.77
CA CYS A 178 -21.17 -16.75 29.82
C CYS A 178 -20.92 -15.58 28.89
N GLU A 179 -21.87 -15.21 28.03
CA GLU A 179 -21.78 -14.13 27.05
C GLU A 179 -20.73 -14.38 25.93
N GLU A 180 -20.13 -15.57 25.84
CA GLU A 180 -19.22 -15.95 24.78
C GLU A 180 -19.98 -16.22 23.47
N ASP A 181 -19.40 -15.83 22.35
CA ASP A 181 -19.94 -16.08 21.01
C ASP A 181 -19.61 -17.49 20.53
N PHE A 182 -20.54 -18.10 19.80
CA PHE A 182 -20.44 -19.47 19.32
C PHE A 182 -21.29 -19.70 18.06
N LEU A 183 -21.04 -20.77 17.33
CA LEU A 183 -21.80 -21.09 16.12
C LEU A 183 -23.22 -21.56 16.44
N LYS A 184 -24.19 -21.09 15.67
CA LYS A 184 -25.62 -21.47 15.78
C LYS A 184 -25.85 -22.97 15.70
N GLU A 185 -25.03 -23.69 14.93
CA GLU A 185 -25.14 -25.14 14.77
C GLU A 185 -24.73 -25.91 16.03
N ASP A 186 -23.87 -25.31 16.89
CA ASP A 186 -23.36 -25.89 18.13
C ASP A 186 -24.22 -25.58 19.34
N LYS A 187 -25.38 -24.97 19.18
CA LYS A 187 -26.20 -24.50 20.24
C LYS A 187 -26.83 -25.61 21.10
N TYR A 188 -26.90 -25.35 22.40
CA TYR A 188 -27.66 -26.09 23.38
C TYR A 188 -28.89 -25.29 23.80
N TYR A 189 -30.04 -25.61 23.25
CA TYR A 189 -31.30 -24.93 23.60
C TYR A 189 -31.91 -25.46 24.92
N SER A 190 -32.52 -24.57 25.68
CA SER A 190 -33.27 -24.91 26.90
C SER A 190 -34.74 -24.54 26.77
N ASP A 191 -35.62 -25.54 26.75
CA ASP A 191 -37.10 -25.31 26.76
C ASP A 191 -37.63 -24.62 28.03
N ILE A 192 -36.84 -24.66 29.12
CA ILE A 192 -37.21 -24.06 30.39
C ILE A 192 -36.97 -22.56 30.40
N THR A 193 -35.82 -22.13 29.89
CA THR A 193 -35.43 -20.72 29.83
C THR A 193 -35.72 -20.05 28.49
N GLU A 194 -36.09 -20.85 27.48
CA GLU A 194 -36.28 -20.42 26.09
C GLU A 194 -35.04 -19.69 25.50
N LYS A 195 -33.81 -20.15 25.87
CA LYS A 195 -32.55 -19.53 25.51
C LYS A 195 -31.55 -20.52 24.92
N ASP A 196 -30.55 -19.96 24.15
CA ASP A 196 -29.46 -20.69 23.58
C ASP A 196 -28.18 -20.56 24.43
N TYR A 197 -27.38 -21.62 24.51
CA TYR A 197 -26.15 -21.74 25.30
C TYR A 197 -25.04 -22.38 24.46
N CYS A 198 -23.77 -21.98 24.70
CA CYS A 198 -22.60 -22.49 23.99
C CYS A 198 -22.26 -23.94 24.33
N CYS A 199 -22.68 -24.42 25.53
CA CYS A 199 -22.37 -25.77 25.98
C CYS A 199 -23.43 -26.27 27.01
N GLU A 200 -23.40 -27.58 27.26
CA GLU A 200 -24.30 -28.22 28.22
C GLU A 200 -24.10 -27.73 29.66
N GLU A 201 -22.89 -27.33 30.02
CA GLU A 201 -22.54 -26.83 31.34
C GLU A 201 -23.20 -25.46 31.61
N CYS A 202 -23.16 -24.54 30.63
CA CYS A 202 -23.86 -23.26 30.70
C CYS A 202 -25.36 -23.46 30.76
N ARG A 203 -25.92 -24.37 29.98
CA ARG A 203 -27.35 -24.71 30.03
C ARG A 203 -27.81 -25.26 31.38
N LYS A 204 -26.96 -25.99 32.11
CA LYS A 204 -27.26 -26.55 33.43
C LYS A 204 -27.18 -25.57 34.57
N LYS A 205 -26.44 -24.46 34.40
CA LYS A 205 -26.30 -23.39 35.37
C LYS A 205 -27.49 -22.42 35.36
N ALA A 206 -28.13 -22.30 34.21
CA ALA A 206 -29.28 -21.43 33.97
C ALA A 206 -30.61 -22.11 34.38
#